data_c25bedda9153525847c422331ab397ef
#
_entry.id   c25bedda9153525847c422331ab397ef
#
_cell.length_a   1.000
_cell.length_b   1.000
_cell.length_c   1.000
_cell.angle_alpha   90.00
_cell.angle_beta   90.00
_cell.angle_gamma   90.00
#
_symmetry.space_group_name_H-M   'P 1'
#
loop_
_entity.id
_entity.type
_entity.pdbx_description
1 polymer ?
#
loop_
_entity_poly.entity_id
_entity_poly.type
_entity_poly.pdbx_seq_one_letter_code
_entity_poly.pdbx_strand_id
1 'polypeptide(L)'
;MIVEVVTGADERPEARVVDIDDLGRCVLALGQVTDDEAAEVLERSGLGRMQDAGTAQLDAAALRAAAEPRATAADWSAQWDAMVEAARSEGRLSADGASIRVQVESAAGA
;
A
#
# COMPACT_ATOMS: atom_id res chain seq x y z
N MET A 1 1.04 -5.72 -5.65
CA MET A 1 0.03 -5.21 -4.68
C MET A 1 -0.02 -3.70 -4.76
N ILE A 2 -1.20 -3.15 -4.87
CA ILE A 2 -1.40 -1.71 -4.97
C ILE A 2 -2.38 -1.29 -3.89
N VAL A 3 -2.00 -0.27 -3.10
CA VAL A 3 -2.95 0.42 -2.23
C VAL A 3 -3.46 1.61 -3.02
N GLU A 4 -4.77 1.62 -3.30
CA GLU A 4 -5.40 2.72 -4.03
C GLU A 4 -6.18 3.60 -3.08
N VAL A 5 -6.03 4.92 -3.20
CA VAL A 5 -6.92 5.88 -2.56
C VAL A 5 -7.67 6.58 -3.68
N VAL A 6 -8.95 6.34 -3.75
CA VAL A 6 -9.82 6.85 -4.82
C VAL A 6 -11.10 7.41 -4.23
N THR A 7 -11.80 8.21 -5.01
CA THR A 7 -13.13 8.69 -4.63
C THR A 7 -14.13 7.56 -4.86
N GLY A 8 -14.80 7.14 -3.79
CA GLY A 8 -15.81 6.09 -3.86
C GLY A 8 -17.13 6.57 -4.46
N ALA A 9 -18.10 5.65 -4.53
CA ALA A 9 -19.41 5.92 -5.12
C ALA A 9 -20.20 7.03 -4.38
N ASP A 10 -19.90 7.25 -3.11
CA ASP A 10 -20.51 8.28 -2.27
C ASP A 10 -19.69 9.58 -2.27
N GLU A 11 -18.75 9.72 -3.20
CA GLU A 11 -17.86 10.86 -3.36
C GLU A 11 -16.91 11.07 -2.17
N ARG A 12 -16.73 10.05 -1.34
CA ARG A 12 -15.76 10.08 -0.24
C ARG A 12 -14.50 9.34 -0.62
N PRO A 13 -13.32 9.87 -0.27
CA PRO A 13 -12.08 9.12 -0.47
C PRO A 13 -12.08 7.84 0.35
N GLU A 14 -11.65 6.76 -0.28
CA GLU A 14 -11.51 5.47 0.40
C GLU A 14 -10.24 4.78 -0.06
N ALA A 15 -9.68 3.94 0.79
CA ALA A 15 -8.50 3.14 0.48
C ALA A 15 -8.92 1.70 0.23
N ARG A 16 -8.28 1.06 -0.76
CA ARG A 16 -8.47 -0.36 -1.01
C ARG A 16 -7.17 -0.97 -1.49
N VAL A 17 -7.02 -2.27 -1.25
CA VAL A 17 -5.85 -3.03 -1.66
C VAL A 17 -6.24 -3.90 -2.84
N VAL A 18 -5.51 -3.74 -3.95
CA VAL A 18 -5.77 -4.47 -5.20
C VAL A 18 -4.48 -5.11 -5.72
N ASP A 19 -4.59 -5.93 -6.76
CA ASP A 19 -3.45 -6.67 -7.34
C ASP A 19 -2.67 -7.44 -6.27
N ILE A 20 -3.39 -8.12 -5.41
CA ILE A 20 -2.87 -8.74 -4.19
C ILE A 20 -1.83 -9.80 -4.48
N ASP A 21 -1.98 -10.53 -5.59
CA ASP A 21 -1.05 -11.59 -5.96
C ASP A 21 0.19 -11.08 -6.70
N ASP A 22 0.25 -9.80 -7.04
CA ASP A 22 1.43 -9.19 -7.68
C ASP A 22 2.32 -8.50 -6.63
N LEU A 23 3.10 -9.31 -5.92
CA LEU A 23 3.98 -8.82 -4.86
C LEU A 23 5.33 -8.31 -5.39
N GLY A 24 5.56 -8.40 -6.70
CA GLY A 24 6.73 -7.81 -7.32
C GLY A 24 6.64 -6.30 -7.44
N ARG A 25 5.45 -5.72 -7.20
CA ARG A 25 5.23 -4.29 -7.25
C ARG A 25 4.37 -3.88 -6.07
N CYS A 26 4.89 -2.98 -5.24
CA CYS A 26 4.13 -2.47 -4.09
C CYS A 26 4.19 -0.93 -4.13
N VAL A 27 3.05 -0.30 -4.39
CA VAL A 27 2.94 1.15 -4.56
C VAL A 27 1.65 1.67 -3.93
N LEU A 28 1.62 2.97 -3.69
CA LEU A 28 0.41 3.71 -3.34
C LEU A 28 -0.04 4.45 -4.60
N ALA A 29 -1.26 4.20 -5.04
CA ALA A 29 -1.82 4.88 -6.20
C ALA A 29 -2.93 5.83 -5.76
N LEU A 30 -2.86 7.08 -6.20
CA LEU A 30 -3.85 8.11 -5.87
C LEU A 30 -4.70 8.43 -7.08
N GLY A 31 -6.01 8.32 -6.92
CA GLY A 31 -6.97 8.75 -7.92
C GLY A 31 -7.21 10.25 -7.81
N GLN A 32 -8.45 10.68 -7.98
CA GLN A 32 -8.81 12.10 -7.91
C GLN A 32 -8.99 12.54 -6.46
N VAL A 33 -7.90 12.53 -5.71
CA VAL A 33 -7.86 12.93 -4.30
C VAL A 33 -6.65 13.85 -4.11
N THR A 34 -6.73 14.73 -3.13
CA THR A 34 -5.60 15.56 -2.75
C THR A 34 -4.65 14.78 -1.86
N ASP A 35 -3.42 15.27 -1.68
CA ASP A 35 -2.46 14.63 -0.78
C ASP A 35 -2.99 14.61 0.65
N ASP A 36 -3.68 15.66 1.09
CA ASP A 36 -4.27 15.73 2.43
C ASP A 36 -5.39 14.69 2.60
N GLU A 37 -6.23 14.52 1.59
CA GLU A 37 -7.27 13.49 1.60
C GLU A 37 -6.66 12.09 1.66
N ALA A 38 -5.61 11.86 0.88
CA ALA A 38 -4.92 10.57 0.88
C ALA A 38 -4.30 10.28 2.24
N ALA A 39 -3.64 11.27 2.84
CA ALA A 39 -3.03 11.11 4.17
C ALA A 39 -4.07 10.76 5.22
N GLU A 40 -5.20 11.46 5.22
CA GLU A 40 -6.28 11.21 6.17
C GLU A 40 -6.85 9.78 6.02
N VAL A 41 -7.09 9.36 4.77
CA VAL A 41 -7.67 8.03 4.51
C VAL A 41 -6.71 6.93 4.92
N LEU A 42 -5.41 7.07 4.60
CA LEU A 42 -4.40 6.09 4.99
C LEU A 42 -4.32 5.93 6.50
N GLU A 43 -4.29 7.04 7.23
CA GLU A 43 -4.21 7.00 8.68
C GLU A 43 -5.48 6.45 9.31
N ARG A 44 -6.64 6.86 8.81
CA ARG A 44 -7.93 6.39 9.33
C ARG A 44 -8.12 4.90 9.08
N SER A 45 -7.66 4.38 7.95
CA SER A 45 -7.78 2.96 7.60
C SER A 45 -6.70 2.10 8.28
N GLY A 46 -5.69 2.72 8.89
CA GLY A 46 -4.59 2.00 9.50
C GLY A 46 -3.59 1.42 8.52
N LEU A 47 -3.71 1.76 7.22
CA LEU A 47 -2.84 1.18 6.19
C LEU A 47 -1.48 1.88 6.08
N GLY A 48 -1.35 3.09 6.62
CA GLY A 48 -0.08 3.78 6.57
C GLY A 48 -0.21 5.29 6.71
N ARG A 49 0.77 6.00 6.15
CA ARG A 49 0.83 7.46 6.20
C ARG A 49 1.62 7.99 5.01
N MET A 50 1.35 9.22 4.61
CA MET A 50 2.15 9.91 3.61
C MET A 50 3.45 10.39 4.27
N GLN A 51 4.57 10.18 3.58
CA GLN A 51 5.86 10.72 4.02
C GLN A 51 6.11 12.07 3.36
N ASP A 52 5.88 12.13 2.04
CA ASP A 52 5.93 13.35 1.24
C ASP A 52 5.07 13.14 0.00
N ALA A 53 5.10 14.07 -0.96
CA ALA A 53 4.25 13.98 -2.16
C ALA A 53 4.56 12.77 -3.05
N GLY A 54 5.77 12.23 -2.98
CA GLY A 54 6.21 11.12 -3.82
C GLY A 54 6.38 9.80 -3.10
N THR A 55 6.28 9.78 -1.77
CA THR A 55 6.59 8.60 -0.95
C THR A 55 5.60 8.43 0.19
N ALA A 56 5.29 7.18 0.51
CA ALA A 56 4.43 6.84 1.63
C ALA A 56 5.04 5.69 2.43
N GLN A 57 4.63 5.57 3.68
CA GLN A 57 4.98 4.45 4.55
C GLN A 57 3.72 3.63 4.75
N LEU A 58 3.76 2.35 4.37
CA LEU A 58 2.63 1.45 4.54
C LEU A 58 2.88 0.50 5.71
N ASP A 59 1.86 0.28 6.52
CA ASP A 59 1.94 -0.63 7.65
C ASP A 59 1.92 -2.08 7.13
N ALA A 60 3.01 -2.80 7.34
CA ALA A 60 3.18 -4.15 6.80
C ALA A 60 2.13 -5.13 7.35
N ALA A 61 1.87 -5.10 8.65
CA ALA A 61 0.91 -6.00 9.26
C ALA A 61 -0.52 -5.71 8.78
N ALA A 62 -0.89 -4.45 8.66
CA ALA A 62 -2.21 -4.06 8.17
C ALA A 62 -2.41 -4.46 6.71
N LEU A 63 -1.38 -4.29 5.87
CA LEU A 63 -1.42 -4.72 4.48
C LEU A 63 -1.63 -6.22 4.36
N ARG A 64 -0.85 -6.99 5.13
CA ARG A 64 -0.98 -8.44 5.11
C ARG A 64 -2.36 -8.88 5.58
N ALA A 65 -2.87 -8.28 6.64
CA ALA A 65 -4.20 -8.58 7.16
C ALA A 65 -5.30 -8.29 6.14
N ALA A 66 -5.15 -7.23 5.34
CA ALA A 66 -6.13 -6.89 4.31
C ALA A 66 -6.03 -7.79 3.08
N ALA A 67 -4.83 -8.24 2.73
CA ALA A 67 -4.56 -8.94 1.48
C ALA A 67 -4.65 -10.47 1.60
N GLU A 68 -4.09 -11.04 2.65
CA GLU A 68 -3.95 -12.50 2.78
C GLU A 68 -5.26 -13.27 2.64
N PRO A 69 -6.37 -12.83 3.26
CA PRO A 69 -7.65 -13.55 3.09
C PRO A 69 -8.19 -13.56 1.66
N ARG A 70 -7.72 -12.64 0.81
CA ARG A 70 -8.15 -12.51 -0.58
C ARG A 70 -7.14 -13.09 -1.56
N ALA A 71 -6.00 -13.55 -1.08
CA ALA A 71 -4.94 -14.07 -1.92
C ALA A 71 -5.37 -15.39 -2.56
N THR A 72 -5.01 -15.58 -3.84
CA THR A 72 -5.35 -16.77 -4.59
C THR A 72 -4.13 -17.67 -4.87
N ALA A 73 -2.92 -17.10 -4.85
CA ALA A 73 -1.70 -17.85 -5.08
C ALA A 73 -1.40 -18.77 -3.88
N ALA A 74 -1.13 -20.04 -4.14
CA ALA A 74 -0.88 -21.01 -3.07
C ALA A 74 0.37 -20.69 -2.24
N ASP A 75 1.36 -20.04 -2.87
CA ASP A 75 2.62 -19.66 -2.22
C ASP A 75 2.66 -18.17 -1.83
N TRP A 76 1.51 -17.54 -1.70
CA TRP A 76 1.42 -16.10 -1.42
C TRP A 76 2.20 -15.70 -0.18
N SER A 77 2.11 -16.48 0.88
CA SER A 77 2.82 -16.19 2.14
C SER A 77 4.34 -16.15 1.93
N ALA A 78 4.87 -17.09 1.15
CA ALA A 78 6.30 -17.12 0.83
C ALA A 78 6.69 -15.92 -0.05
N GLN A 79 5.82 -15.52 -0.98
CA GLN A 79 6.04 -14.34 -1.81
C GLN A 79 6.01 -13.07 -0.97
N TRP A 80 5.13 -13.00 0.01
CA TRP A 80 5.08 -11.86 0.95
C TRP A 80 6.39 -11.76 1.72
N ASP A 81 6.88 -12.86 2.28
CA ASP A 81 8.14 -12.87 3.02
C ASP A 81 9.30 -12.43 2.14
N ALA A 82 9.34 -12.87 0.89
CA ALA A 82 10.36 -12.47 -0.07
C ALA A 82 10.28 -10.97 -0.38
N MET A 83 9.06 -10.42 -0.51
CA MET A 83 8.86 -8.99 -0.74
C MET A 83 9.39 -8.17 0.44
N VAL A 84 9.08 -8.58 1.66
CA VAL A 84 9.55 -7.89 2.87
C VAL A 84 11.07 -7.95 2.96
N GLU A 85 11.68 -9.09 2.64
CA GLU A 85 13.13 -9.23 2.65
C GLU A 85 13.80 -8.35 1.58
N ALA A 86 13.19 -8.26 0.39
CA ALA A 86 13.67 -7.35 -0.65
C ALA A 86 13.60 -5.90 -0.20
N ALA A 87 12.52 -5.52 0.46
CA ALA A 87 12.37 -4.17 1.01
C ALA A 87 13.45 -3.88 2.05
N ARG A 88 13.77 -4.85 2.90
CA ARG A 88 14.85 -4.73 3.87
C ARG A 88 16.20 -4.50 3.18
N SER A 89 16.49 -5.32 2.18
CA SER A 89 17.76 -5.23 1.44
C SER A 89 17.91 -3.91 0.69
N GLU A 90 16.79 -3.34 0.24
CA GLU A 90 16.77 -2.06 -0.50
C GLU A 90 16.68 -0.84 0.41
N GLY A 91 16.63 -1.05 1.72
CA GLY A 91 16.51 0.06 2.67
C GLY A 91 15.13 0.69 2.75
N ARG A 92 14.09 -0.01 2.30
CA ARG A 92 12.71 0.49 2.32
C ARG A 92 11.92 0.02 3.53
N LEU A 93 12.42 -0.95 4.26
CA LEU A 93 11.77 -1.44 5.48
C LEU A 93 12.26 -0.63 6.67
N SER A 94 11.34 -0.21 7.55
CA SER A 94 11.71 0.52 8.76
C SER A 94 12.55 -0.37 9.68
N ALA A 95 13.29 0.26 10.60
CA ALA A 95 14.20 -0.45 11.50
C ALA A 95 13.49 -1.49 12.36
N ASP A 96 12.23 -1.23 12.73
CA ASP A 96 11.41 -2.15 13.52
C ASP A 96 10.65 -3.16 12.65
N GLY A 97 10.80 -3.11 11.34
CA GLY A 97 10.13 -4.00 10.40
C GLY A 97 8.63 -3.74 10.23
N ALA A 98 8.10 -2.67 10.81
CA ALA A 98 6.66 -2.42 10.83
C ALA A 98 6.14 -1.70 9.60
N SER A 99 6.98 -0.94 8.90
CA SER A 99 6.57 -0.08 7.77
C SER A 99 7.42 -0.32 6.54
N ILE A 100 6.76 -0.26 5.38
CA ILE A 100 7.42 -0.38 4.07
C ILE A 100 7.27 0.96 3.36
N ARG A 101 8.38 1.55 2.92
CA ARG A 101 8.35 2.76 2.11
C ARG A 101 8.02 2.40 0.68
N VAL A 102 7.05 3.10 0.11
CA VAL A 102 6.58 2.86 -1.26
C VAL A 102 6.51 4.18 -2.01
N GLN A 103 6.50 4.09 -3.34
CA GLN A 103 6.31 5.26 -4.20
C GLN A 103 4.83 5.57 -4.36
N VAL A 104 4.53 6.85 -4.56
CA VAL A 104 3.18 7.33 -4.82
C VAL A 104 3.06 7.54 -6.33
N GLU A 105 2.04 6.93 -6.92
CA GLU A 105 1.75 7.02 -8.35
C GLU A 105 0.33 7.52 -8.57
N SER A 106 0.06 7.98 -9.80
CA SER A 106 -1.29 8.36 -10.19
C SER A 106 -2.09 7.12 -10.58
N ALA A 107 -3.22 6.89 -9.92
CA ALA A 107 -4.13 5.80 -10.26
C ALA A 107 -4.93 6.10 -11.52
N ALA A 108 -4.98 7.35 -11.97
CA ALA A 108 -5.69 7.72 -13.17
C ALA A 108 -5.02 7.20 -14.45
N GLY A 109 -3.86 6.58 -14.36
CA GLY A 109 -3.19 5.98 -15.50
C GLY A 109 -2.72 6.98 -16.54
N ALA A 110 -2.62 8.17 -16.11
CA ALA A 110 -2.25 9.26 -16.99
C ALA A 110 -0.85 9.10 -17.50
#